data_cca0ef3fcb47f8bb6aa2e8b11d592c62
#
_entry.id   cca0ef3fcb47f8bb6aa2e8b11d592c62
#
_cell.length_a   1.000
_cell.length_b   1.000
_cell.length_c   1.000
_cell.angle_alpha   90.00
_cell.angle_beta   90.00
_cell.angle_gamma   90.00
#
_symmetry.space_group_name_H-M   'P 1'
#
loop_
_entity.id
_entity.type
_entity.pdbx_description
1 polymer ?
#
loop_
_entity_poly.entity_id
_entity_poly.type
_entity_poly.pdbx_seq_one_letter_code
_entity_poly.pdbx_strand_id
1 'polypeptide(L)'
;LLPLSDEGLPKNLNEKISIIEKIVARALELGMKKTDIIVDGLVATVGANKQAALETLETIRYCHRNGLATTCGLSNISFGLPERSCVNSAFLTMAIASGLTMAIANPSQDILVGAAFASDLLLNKEDSDIRYIEFSGQAKERREEADAKKEALLRQSLQASEGSIVTANQPGNTEVQDGAAWQKA
;
A
#
# COMPACT_ATOMS: atom_id res chain seq x y z
N LEU A 1 9.84 -12.91 15.04
CA LEU A 1 10.09 -14.30 14.69
C LEU A 1 9.70 -14.54 13.24
N LEU A 2 10.64 -15.01 12.42
CA LEU A 2 10.38 -15.52 11.07
C LEU A 2 10.27 -17.04 11.15
N PRO A 3 9.17 -17.68 10.69
CA PRO A 3 9.00 -19.14 10.73
C PRO A 3 9.78 -19.82 9.57
N LEU A 4 11.11 -19.76 9.68
CA LEU A 4 12.08 -20.38 8.77
C LEU A 4 12.84 -21.47 9.50
N SER A 5 13.23 -22.51 8.77
CA SER A 5 14.16 -23.55 9.23
C SER A 5 15.47 -23.49 8.46
N ASP A 6 16.44 -24.31 8.85
CA ASP A 6 17.69 -24.46 8.12
C ASP A 6 17.49 -24.95 6.67
N GLU A 7 16.34 -25.58 6.39
CA GLU A 7 15.91 -25.98 5.04
C GLU A 7 15.26 -24.83 4.25
N GLY A 8 15.04 -23.67 4.86
CA GLY A 8 14.44 -22.48 4.24
C GLY A 8 12.96 -22.27 4.58
N LEU A 9 12.15 -21.92 3.56
CA LEU A 9 10.72 -21.64 3.71
C LEU A 9 9.92 -22.92 4.01
N PRO A 10 8.90 -22.84 4.90
CA PRO A 10 8.01 -23.97 5.17
C PRO A 10 7.23 -24.39 3.91
N LYS A 11 7.09 -25.68 3.68
CA LYS A 11 6.43 -26.27 2.51
C LYS A 11 4.90 -26.19 2.58
N ASN A 12 4.36 -26.05 3.79
CA ASN A 12 2.92 -26.00 4.06
C ASN A 12 2.64 -25.39 5.44
N LEU A 13 1.35 -25.18 5.72
CA LEU A 13 0.88 -24.59 6.98
C LEU A 13 1.32 -25.39 8.21
N ASN A 14 1.25 -26.72 8.17
CA ASN A 14 1.60 -27.56 9.33
C ASN A 14 3.08 -27.43 9.68
N GLU A 15 3.95 -27.43 8.68
CA GLU A 15 5.39 -27.21 8.88
C GLU A 15 5.65 -25.80 9.43
N LYS A 16 4.99 -24.78 8.89
CA LYS A 16 5.07 -23.40 9.39
C LYS A 16 4.70 -23.33 10.87
N ILE A 17 3.58 -23.92 11.26
CA ILE A 17 3.13 -23.97 12.67
C ILE A 17 4.16 -24.68 13.54
N SER A 18 4.67 -25.83 13.11
CA SER A 18 5.68 -26.59 13.86
C SER A 18 6.97 -25.78 14.09
N ILE A 19 7.40 -25.00 13.09
CA ILE A 19 8.56 -24.12 13.23
C ILE A 19 8.26 -23.00 14.25
N ILE A 20 7.07 -22.38 14.18
CA ILE A 20 6.65 -21.36 15.15
C ILE A 20 6.69 -21.94 16.57
N GLU A 21 6.07 -23.10 16.78
CA GLU A 21 6.04 -23.76 18.10
C GLU A 21 7.43 -24.03 18.66
N LYS A 22 8.33 -24.57 17.85
CA LYS A 22 9.71 -24.85 18.25
C LYS A 22 10.45 -23.59 18.67
N ILE A 23 10.36 -22.50 17.88
CA ILE A 23 11.06 -21.25 18.16
C ILE A 23 10.47 -20.59 19.41
N VAL A 24 9.12 -20.55 19.52
CA VAL A 24 8.43 -19.98 20.68
C VAL A 24 8.79 -20.77 21.96
N ALA A 25 8.73 -22.10 21.93
CA ALA A 25 9.13 -22.94 23.07
C ALA A 25 10.56 -22.61 23.52
N ARG A 26 11.49 -22.52 22.57
CA ARG A 26 12.88 -22.20 22.88
C ARG A 26 13.07 -20.81 23.47
N ALA A 27 12.33 -19.80 22.94
CA ALA A 27 12.37 -18.45 23.47
C ALA A 27 11.85 -18.38 24.91
N LEU A 28 10.76 -19.10 25.21
CA LEU A 28 10.19 -19.18 26.56
C LEU A 28 11.14 -19.87 27.54
N GLU A 29 11.82 -20.97 27.14
CA GLU A 29 12.86 -21.64 27.94
C GLU A 29 14.01 -20.68 28.30
N LEU A 30 14.35 -19.75 27.41
CA LEU A 30 15.38 -18.73 27.62
C LEU A 30 14.88 -17.51 28.42
N GLY A 31 13.66 -17.54 28.94
CA GLY A 31 13.10 -16.51 29.80
C GLY A 31 12.38 -15.36 29.08
N MET A 32 12.19 -15.41 27.76
CA MET A 32 11.35 -14.47 27.05
C MET A 32 9.87 -14.68 27.41
N LYS A 33 9.09 -13.63 27.33
CA LYS A 33 7.62 -13.71 27.49
C LYS A 33 6.96 -13.78 26.10
N LYS A 34 5.74 -14.32 26.04
CA LYS A 34 4.96 -14.32 24.77
C LYS A 34 4.73 -12.89 24.25
N THR A 35 4.62 -11.91 25.13
CA THR A 35 4.49 -10.49 24.79
C THR A 35 5.72 -9.89 24.10
N ASP A 36 6.88 -10.56 24.20
CA ASP A 36 8.12 -10.11 23.56
C ASP A 36 8.29 -10.73 22.17
N ILE A 37 7.35 -11.58 21.75
CA ILE A 37 7.42 -12.34 20.50
C ILE A 37 6.36 -11.87 19.54
N ILE A 38 6.80 -11.45 18.36
CA ILE A 38 5.94 -11.11 17.23
C ILE A 38 6.25 -12.09 16.10
N VAL A 39 5.24 -12.80 15.62
CA VAL A 39 5.37 -13.78 14.53
C VAL A 39 5.07 -13.14 13.19
N ASP A 40 5.99 -13.25 12.22
CA ASP A 40 5.72 -12.87 10.84
C ASP A 40 4.90 -13.95 10.14
N GLY A 41 3.77 -13.57 9.54
CA GLY A 41 2.87 -14.48 8.84
C GLY A 41 3.46 -15.08 7.55
N LEU A 42 4.62 -14.59 7.07
CA LEU A 42 5.25 -15.00 5.81
C LEU A 42 4.27 -14.93 4.64
N VAL A 43 3.93 -13.72 4.23
CA VAL A 43 3.00 -13.51 3.10
C VAL A 43 3.69 -13.83 1.78
N ALA A 44 3.24 -14.88 1.12
CA ALA A 44 3.59 -15.18 -0.27
C ALA A 44 2.60 -14.51 -1.23
N THR A 45 2.97 -14.38 -2.52
CA THR A 45 2.09 -13.81 -3.53
C THR A 45 1.06 -14.82 -4.04
N VAL A 46 -0.19 -14.39 -4.17
CA VAL A 46 -1.25 -15.23 -4.77
C VAL A 46 -1.00 -15.52 -6.25
N GLY A 47 -0.16 -14.73 -6.92
CA GLY A 47 0.28 -14.99 -8.28
C GLY A 47 1.12 -16.26 -8.44
N ALA A 48 1.88 -16.64 -7.41
CA ALA A 48 2.71 -17.84 -7.41
C ALA A 48 2.04 -19.01 -6.65
N ASN A 49 1.28 -18.74 -5.59
CA ASN A 49 0.60 -19.74 -4.78
C ASN A 49 -0.85 -19.29 -4.51
N LYS A 50 -1.82 -19.97 -5.11
CA LYS A 50 -3.26 -19.67 -4.95
C LYS A 50 -3.74 -19.80 -3.50
N GLN A 51 -3.05 -20.58 -2.66
CA GLN A 51 -3.40 -20.77 -1.25
C GLN A 51 -2.69 -19.74 -0.33
N ALA A 52 -1.81 -18.90 -0.84
CA ALA A 52 -0.98 -17.98 -0.05
C ALA A 52 -1.77 -17.13 0.96
N ALA A 53 -2.89 -16.56 0.52
CA ALA A 53 -3.76 -15.76 1.39
C ALA A 53 -4.33 -16.61 2.53
N LEU A 54 -4.92 -17.77 2.21
CA LEU A 54 -5.55 -18.65 3.19
C LEU A 54 -4.53 -19.20 4.19
N GLU A 55 -3.36 -19.62 3.74
CA GLU A 55 -2.27 -20.09 4.62
C GLU A 55 -1.80 -18.99 5.58
N THR A 56 -1.67 -17.75 5.10
CA THR A 56 -1.30 -16.63 5.97
C THR A 56 -2.39 -16.32 6.99
N LEU A 57 -3.67 -16.30 6.58
CA LEU A 57 -4.79 -16.06 7.48
C LEU A 57 -4.90 -17.14 8.55
N GLU A 58 -4.70 -18.42 8.20
CA GLU A 58 -4.68 -19.51 9.18
C GLU A 58 -3.48 -19.41 10.14
N THR A 59 -2.32 -18.98 9.66
CA THR A 59 -1.16 -18.69 10.51
C THR A 59 -1.49 -17.60 11.54
N ILE A 60 -2.13 -16.50 11.10
CA ILE A 60 -2.55 -15.40 11.97
C ILE A 60 -3.57 -15.90 13.01
N ARG A 61 -4.59 -16.66 12.59
CA ARG A 61 -5.58 -17.24 13.51
C ARG A 61 -4.97 -18.16 14.54
N TYR A 62 -4.02 -19.01 14.10
CA TYR A 62 -3.29 -19.88 15.01
C TYR A 62 -2.53 -19.07 16.07
N CYS A 63 -1.75 -18.07 15.67
CA CYS A 63 -1.01 -17.20 16.57
C CYS A 63 -1.94 -16.44 17.53
N HIS A 64 -3.02 -15.86 17.03
CA HIS A 64 -4.01 -15.14 17.83
C HIS A 64 -4.61 -16.03 18.92
N ARG A 65 -5.05 -17.27 18.58
CA ARG A 65 -5.59 -18.23 19.55
C ARG A 65 -4.57 -18.66 20.60
N ASN A 66 -3.29 -18.59 20.29
CA ASN A 66 -2.20 -18.94 21.21
C ASN A 66 -1.61 -17.73 21.96
N GLY A 67 -2.22 -16.55 21.85
CA GLY A 67 -1.78 -15.32 22.53
C GLY A 67 -0.44 -14.79 22.03
N LEU A 68 -0.14 -14.99 20.74
CA LEU A 68 1.03 -14.47 20.05
C LEU A 68 0.65 -13.29 19.16
N ALA A 69 1.40 -12.20 19.26
CA ALA A 69 1.27 -11.08 18.33
C ALA A 69 1.78 -11.46 16.94
N THR A 70 1.18 -10.89 15.90
CA THR A 70 1.53 -11.18 14.50
C THR A 70 1.83 -9.91 13.71
N THR A 71 2.73 -10.02 12.74
CA THR A 71 2.99 -9.02 11.72
C THR A 71 3.01 -9.64 10.34
N CYS A 72 2.88 -8.83 9.30
CA CYS A 72 3.07 -9.29 7.92
C CYS A 72 3.47 -8.15 6.97
N GLY A 73 4.30 -8.47 5.99
CA GLY A 73 4.58 -7.62 4.83
C GLY A 73 3.41 -7.67 3.85
N LEU A 74 2.42 -6.79 4.05
CA LEU A 74 1.10 -6.87 3.43
C LEU A 74 1.15 -6.92 1.90
N SER A 75 1.94 -6.06 1.27
CA SER A 75 1.95 -5.89 -0.19
C SER A 75 2.54 -7.07 -0.97
N ASN A 76 3.16 -8.04 -0.29
CA ASN A 76 3.64 -9.26 -0.93
C ASN A 76 2.48 -10.07 -1.52
N ILE A 77 1.29 -10.04 -0.91
CA ILE A 77 0.12 -10.81 -1.35
C ILE A 77 -0.24 -10.54 -2.82
N SER A 78 -0.11 -9.29 -3.25
CA SER A 78 -0.51 -8.82 -4.58
C SER A 78 0.65 -8.64 -5.55
N PHE A 79 1.86 -9.14 -5.21
CA PHE A 79 3.03 -8.96 -6.08
C PHE A 79 2.78 -9.55 -7.47
N GLY A 80 3.04 -8.75 -8.51
CA GLY A 80 2.82 -9.13 -9.91
C GLY A 80 1.38 -8.97 -10.43
N LEU A 81 0.43 -8.55 -9.59
CA LEU A 81 -0.96 -8.30 -10.00
C LEU A 81 -1.19 -6.83 -10.40
N PRO A 82 -2.15 -6.56 -11.29
CA PRO A 82 -2.68 -5.20 -11.48
C PRO A 82 -3.53 -4.77 -10.27
N GLU A 83 -3.83 -3.46 -10.16
CA GLU A 83 -4.73 -2.89 -9.12
C GLU A 83 -4.46 -3.40 -7.70
N ARG A 84 -3.17 -3.44 -7.34
CA ARG A 84 -2.66 -4.01 -6.09
C ARG A 84 -3.31 -3.43 -4.83
N SER A 85 -3.71 -2.16 -4.87
CA SER A 85 -4.36 -1.47 -3.75
C SER A 85 -5.66 -2.17 -3.32
N CYS A 86 -6.48 -2.62 -4.27
CA CYS A 86 -7.72 -3.34 -3.98
C CYS A 86 -7.44 -4.68 -3.28
N VAL A 87 -6.48 -5.45 -3.82
CA VAL A 87 -6.10 -6.75 -3.25
C VAL A 87 -5.49 -6.59 -1.85
N ASN A 88 -4.60 -5.60 -1.68
CA ASN A 88 -3.97 -5.32 -0.40
C ASN A 88 -5.00 -4.91 0.66
N SER A 89 -5.97 -4.05 0.32
CA SER A 89 -7.00 -3.60 1.27
C SER A 89 -7.94 -4.73 1.67
N ALA A 90 -8.38 -5.55 0.71
CA ALA A 90 -9.20 -6.71 0.99
C ALA A 90 -8.47 -7.72 1.89
N PHE A 91 -7.20 -8.02 1.57
CA PHE A 91 -6.39 -8.93 2.37
C PHE A 91 -6.14 -8.39 3.79
N LEU A 92 -5.88 -7.07 3.94
CA LEU A 92 -5.73 -6.44 5.25
C LEU A 92 -6.99 -6.61 6.12
N THR A 93 -8.18 -6.36 5.55
CA THR A 93 -9.45 -6.56 6.25
C THR A 93 -9.61 -8.00 6.73
N MET A 94 -9.33 -8.99 5.86
CA MET A 94 -9.37 -10.40 6.22
C MET A 94 -8.34 -10.76 7.29
N ALA A 95 -7.15 -10.20 7.23
CA ALA A 95 -6.08 -10.43 8.20
C ALA A 95 -6.42 -9.84 9.57
N ILE A 96 -6.96 -8.61 9.62
CA ILE A 96 -7.44 -7.97 10.85
C ILE A 96 -8.56 -8.81 11.48
N ALA A 97 -9.54 -9.27 10.70
CA ALA A 97 -10.60 -10.16 11.16
C ALA A 97 -10.08 -11.52 11.63
N SER A 98 -8.90 -11.93 11.18
CA SER A 98 -8.22 -13.15 11.63
C SER A 98 -7.36 -12.96 12.88
N GLY A 99 -7.22 -11.72 13.39
CA GLY A 99 -6.47 -11.38 14.59
C GLY A 99 -5.06 -10.82 14.34
N LEU A 100 -4.79 -10.27 13.14
CA LEU A 100 -3.52 -9.58 12.86
C LEU A 100 -3.30 -8.42 13.84
N THR A 101 -2.10 -8.35 14.41
CA THR A 101 -1.74 -7.30 15.37
C THR A 101 -1.12 -6.09 14.67
N MET A 102 -0.26 -6.31 13.69
CA MET A 102 0.47 -5.26 12.97
C MET A 102 0.58 -5.59 11.47
N ALA A 103 0.64 -4.57 10.62
CA ALA A 103 0.95 -4.72 9.20
C ALA A 103 2.11 -3.82 8.81
N ILE A 104 3.06 -4.36 8.04
CA ILE A 104 4.05 -3.56 7.34
C ILE A 104 3.42 -3.17 6.00
N ALA A 105 3.02 -1.90 5.88
CA ALA A 105 2.25 -1.40 4.76
C ALA A 105 2.59 0.06 4.46
N ASN A 106 2.18 0.56 3.30
CA ASN A 106 2.36 1.98 2.95
C ASN A 106 1.23 2.84 3.55
N PRO A 107 1.52 3.69 4.54
CA PRO A 107 0.50 4.52 5.20
C PRO A 107 -0.02 5.67 4.32
N SER A 108 0.63 5.96 3.19
CA SER A 108 0.16 6.99 2.24
C SER A 108 -0.98 6.51 1.33
N GLN A 109 -1.40 5.25 1.44
CA GLN A 109 -2.52 4.70 0.67
C GLN A 109 -3.81 4.84 1.47
N ASP A 110 -4.57 5.91 1.25
CA ASP A 110 -5.82 6.18 1.97
C ASP A 110 -6.81 5.01 1.94
N ILE A 111 -6.93 4.31 0.82
CA ILE A 111 -7.81 3.13 0.70
C ILE A 111 -7.39 2.01 1.66
N LEU A 112 -6.09 1.81 1.84
CA LEU A 112 -5.55 0.79 2.73
C LEU A 112 -5.75 1.17 4.20
N VAL A 113 -5.40 2.41 4.53
CA VAL A 113 -5.56 2.94 5.90
C VAL A 113 -7.04 3.01 6.28
N GLY A 114 -7.90 3.44 5.34
CA GLY A 114 -9.35 3.43 5.52
C GLY A 114 -9.91 2.04 5.76
N ALA A 115 -9.41 1.02 5.05
CA ALA A 115 -9.80 -0.37 5.30
C ALA A 115 -9.42 -0.85 6.70
N ALA A 116 -8.27 -0.42 7.24
CA ALA A 116 -7.87 -0.76 8.61
C ALA A 116 -8.82 -0.15 9.65
N PHE A 117 -9.08 1.16 9.58
CA PHE A 117 -10.01 1.83 10.51
C PHE A 117 -11.44 1.29 10.40
N ALA A 118 -11.92 1.04 9.17
CA ALA A 118 -13.23 0.44 8.96
C ALA A 118 -13.31 -0.98 9.54
N SER A 119 -12.25 -1.78 9.42
CA SER A 119 -12.19 -3.12 10.02
C SER A 119 -12.24 -3.07 11.54
N ASP A 120 -11.52 -2.14 12.17
CA ASP A 120 -11.54 -1.95 13.62
C ASP A 120 -12.93 -1.52 14.10
N LEU A 121 -13.61 -0.62 13.37
CA LEU A 121 -14.99 -0.20 13.64
C LEU A 121 -15.96 -1.38 13.57
N LEU A 122 -15.89 -2.19 12.50
CA LEU A 122 -16.75 -3.35 12.31
C LEU A 122 -16.52 -4.45 13.34
N LEU A 123 -15.31 -4.54 13.89
CA LEU A 123 -14.97 -5.46 14.98
C LEU A 123 -15.24 -4.89 16.38
N ASN A 124 -15.85 -3.70 16.45
CA ASN A 124 -16.19 -3.03 17.70
C ASN A 124 -15.00 -2.91 18.67
N LYS A 125 -13.83 -2.56 18.15
CA LYS A 125 -12.64 -2.30 18.98
C LYS A 125 -12.81 -0.99 19.74
N GLU A 126 -12.13 -0.87 20.88
CA GLU A 126 -12.14 0.32 21.72
C GLU A 126 -11.83 1.59 20.92
N ASP A 127 -12.65 2.65 21.09
CA ASP A 127 -12.56 3.96 20.42
C ASP A 127 -12.50 3.91 18.87
N SER A 128 -12.92 2.82 18.27
CA SER A 128 -12.82 2.63 16.82
C SER A 128 -13.74 3.55 16.01
N ASP A 129 -14.87 3.94 16.56
CA ASP A 129 -15.82 4.91 16.00
C ASP A 129 -15.20 6.31 15.90
N ILE A 130 -14.60 6.79 17.01
CA ILE A 130 -13.92 8.08 17.07
C ILE A 130 -12.77 8.11 16.09
N ARG A 131 -11.89 7.10 16.11
CA ARG A 131 -10.74 6.99 15.19
C ARG A 131 -11.15 6.93 13.73
N TYR A 132 -12.24 6.24 13.41
CA TYR A 132 -12.75 6.18 12.04
C TYR A 132 -13.29 7.53 11.57
N ILE A 133 -14.04 8.25 12.41
CA ILE A 133 -14.58 9.57 12.09
C ILE A 133 -13.44 10.57 11.88
N GLU A 134 -12.45 10.61 12.76
CA GLU A 134 -11.27 11.49 12.62
C GLU A 134 -10.49 11.21 11.33
N PHE A 135 -10.21 9.93 11.04
CA PHE A 135 -9.55 9.54 9.79
C PHE A 135 -10.36 9.97 8.57
N SER A 136 -11.68 9.75 8.59
CA SER A 136 -12.56 10.09 7.46
C SER A 136 -12.62 11.59 7.19
N GLY A 137 -12.62 12.43 8.24
CA GLY A 137 -12.53 13.88 8.14
C GLY A 137 -11.23 14.33 7.47
N GLN A 138 -10.10 13.87 7.98
CA GLN A 138 -8.79 14.19 7.43
C GLN A 138 -8.60 13.66 5.98
N ALA A 139 -9.12 12.49 5.67
CA ALA A 139 -9.06 11.94 4.32
C ALA A 139 -9.88 12.76 3.32
N LYS A 140 -11.02 13.30 3.75
CA LYS A 140 -11.84 14.21 2.93
C LYS A 140 -11.08 15.51 2.64
N GLU A 141 -10.53 16.16 3.66
CA GLU A 141 -9.73 17.39 3.50
C GLU A 141 -8.56 17.19 2.53
N ARG A 142 -7.78 16.09 2.69
CA ARG A 142 -6.68 15.77 1.78
C ARG A 142 -7.12 15.60 0.32
N ARG A 143 -8.30 15.01 0.09
CA ARG A 143 -8.86 14.83 -1.27
C ARG A 143 -9.27 16.18 -1.86
N GLU A 144 -9.96 17.00 -1.10
CA GLU A 144 -10.38 18.34 -1.55
C GLU A 144 -9.16 19.22 -1.89
N GLU A 145 -8.09 19.19 -1.08
CA GLU A 145 -6.83 19.88 -1.37
C GLU A 145 -6.13 19.35 -2.64
N ALA A 146 -6.12 18.03 -2.82
CA ALA A 146 -5.51 17.39 -3.99
C ALA A 146 -6.27 17.74 -5.28
N ASP A 147 -7.59 17.73 -5.22
CA ASP A 147 -8.45 18.10 -6.35
C ASP A 147 -8.30 19.58 -6.70
N ALA A 148 -8.25 20.47 -5.71
CA ALA A 148 -8.01 21.90 -5.92
C ALA A 148 -6.63 22.16 -6.57
N LYS A 149 -5.58 21.47 -6.12
CA LYS A 149 -4.25 21.56 -6.74
C LYS A 149 -4.23 21.07 -8.18
N LYS A 150 -4.92 19.97 -8.46
CA LYS A 150 -5.03 19.41 -9.81
C LYS A 150 -5.75 20.37 -10.75
N GLU A 151 -6.84 20.98 -10.29
CA GLU A 151 -7.59 21.97 -11.05
C GLU A 151 -6.77 23.24 -11.33
N ALA A 152 -6.02 23.74 -10.34
CA ALA A 152 -5.12 24.87 -10.51
C ALA A 152 -4.01 24.60 -11.54
N LEU A 153 -3.37 23.41 -11.49
CA LEU A 153 -2.38 22.99 -12.47
C LEU A 153 -2.96 22.89 -13.89
N LEU A 154 -4.17 22.36 -14.02
CA LEU A 154 -4.85 22.25 -15.31
C LEU A 154 -5.15 23.64 -15.89
N ARG A 155 -5.64 24.58 -15.07
CA ARG A 155 -5.87 25.98 -15.48
C ARG A 155 -4.58 26.66 -15.95
N GLN A 156 -3.47 26.47 -15.23
CA GLN A 156 -2.17 27.01 -15.63
C GLN A 156 -1.69 26.44 -16.97
N SER A 157 -1.86 25.13 -17.20
CA SER A 157 -1.47 24.49 -18.45
C SER A 157 -2.30 24.97 -19.65
N LEU A 158 -3.60 25.22 -19.46
CA LEU A 158 -4.48 25.78 -20.49
C LEU A 158 -4.09 27.23 -20.83
N GLN A 159 -3.83 28.07 -19.83
CA GLN A 159 -3.39 29.46 -20.05
C GLN A 159 -2.04 29.54 -20.78
N ALA A 160 -1.09 28.63 -20.45
CA ALA A 160 0.19 28.56 -21.13
C ALA A 160 0.04 28.15 -22.61
N SER A 161 -0.89 27.25 -22.93
CA SER A 161 -1.18 26.85 -24.31
C SER A 161 -1.85 27.94 -25.13
N GLU A 162 -2.76 28.70 -24.53
CA GLU A 162 -3.40 29.86 -25.20
C GLU A 162 -2.41 30.99 -25.46
N GLY A 163 -1.52 31.30 -24.54
CA GLY A 163 -0.45 32.27 -24.71
C GLY A 163 0.52 31.94 -25.84
N SER A 164 0.81 30.64 -26.06
CA SER A 164 1.66 30.20 -27.17
C SER A 164 1.01 30.33 -28.56
N ILE A 165 -0.30 30.23 -28.63
CA ILE A 165 -1.06 30.37 -29.91
C ILE A 165 -1.14 31.85 -30.32
N VAL A 166 -1.23 32.79 -29.39
CA VAL A 166 -1.31 34.22 -29.67
C VAL A 166 0.04 34.76 -30.19
N THR A 167 1.17 34.25 -29.74
CA THR A 167 2.51 34.68 -30.22
C THR A 167 2.87 34.12 -31.60
N ALA A 168 2.23 33.06 -32.07
CA ALA A 168 2.45 32.48 -33.40
C ALA A 168 1.67 33.20 -34.53
N ASN A 169 0.72 34.10 -34.19
CA ASN A 169 -0.14 34.79 -35.15
C ASN A 169 0.22 36.28 -35.33
N GLN A 170 1.44 36.74 -35.03
CA GLN A 170 1.87 38.06 -35.48
C GLN A 170 2.37 37.97 -36.95
N PRO A 171 1.75 38.74 -37.90
CA PRO A 171 2.24 38.77 -39.26
C PRO A 171 3.63 39.41 -39.29
N GLY A 172 4.64 38.64 -39.66
CA GLY A 172 5.98 39.12 -39.87
C GLY A 172 6.00 40.20 -40.94
N ASN A 173 6.40 41.43 -40.58
CA ASN A 173 6.66 42.52 -41.46
C ASN A 173 7.88 42.16 -42.33
N THR A 174 7.63 41.59 -43.51
CA THR A 174 8.66 41.42 -44.54
C THR A 174 8.78 42.76 -45.25
N GLU A 175 9.75 43.60 -44.85
CA GLU A 175 10.27 44.65 -45.70
C GLU A 175 10.93 44.05 -46.92
N VAL A 176 10.32 44.26 -48.07
CA VAL A 176 10.87 43.99 -49.42
C VAL A 176 11.91 45.06 -49.66
N GLN A 177 13.18 44.75 -49.55
CA GLN A 177 14.27 45.54 -50.14
C GLN A 177 14.41 45.17 -51.61
N ASP A 178 13.82 46.06 -52.46
CA ASP A 178 14.18 46.15 -53.85
C ASP A 178 15.62 46.70 -54.00
N GLY A 179 16.47 46.00 -54.67
CA GLY A 179 17.85 46.43 -54.94
C GLY A 179 18.48 45.64 -56.06
N ALA A 180 18.21 46.12 -57.29
CA ALA A 180 18.81 45.63 -58.53
C ALA A 180 20.34 45.77 -58.54
N ALA A 181 21.03 44.76 -59.00
CA ALA A 181 22.33 44.91 -59.71
C ALA A 181 22.63 43.69 -60.56
N TRP A 182 22.17 43.69 -61.77
CA TRP A 182 22.79 42.97 -62.86
C TRP A 182 23.88 43.86 -63.48
N GLN A 183 25.16 43.47 -63.49
CA GLN A 183 26.04 43.64 -64.66
C GLN A 183 27.46 43.05 -64.39
N LYS A 184 27.88 42.14 -65.32
CA LYS A 184 29.25 41.91 -65.85
C LYS A 184 30.25 41.25 -64.89
N ALA A 185 30.79 40.08 -65.15
CA ALA A 185 31.52 39.62 -66.32
C ALA A 185 31.52 38.08 -66.31
#